data_aa5e19d5494ccb9fcccb027db278634b
#
_entry.id   aa5e19d5494ccb9fcccb027db278634b
#
_cell.length_a   1.000
_cell.length_b   1.000
_cell.length_c   1.000
_cell.angle_alpha   90.00
_cell.angle_beta   90.00
_cell.angle_gamma   90.00
#
_symmetry.space_group_name_H-M   'P 1'
#
loop_
_entity.id
_entity.type
_entity.pdbx_description
1 polymer ?
#
loop_
_entity_poly.entity_id
_entity_poly.type
_entity_poly.pdbx_seq_one_letter_code
_entity_poly.pdbx_strand_id
1 'polypeptide(L)'
;MTKRQMVYAKFEAFEERLAHFYFLLHERFIANPELAKFWAEAAMDELQHNSLLRFCRERSLMSDADVNFKSADEIENLLDVVKGIVSDPDVSIDEAFYASLLMESSELDEIYDKLTRGLAKDHRLLYDAIQSSLRSHHATFADAAERFCSDRSFAEAFKNSGRRVV
;
A
#
# COMPACT_ATOMS: atom_id res chain seq x y z
N MET A 1 1.32 10.77 23.81
CA MET A 1 0.64 10.25 22.61
C MET A 1 -0.39 9.22 23.07
N THR A 2 -1.66 9.32 22.65
CA THR A 2 -2.69 8.34 22.99
C THR A 2 -2.45 7.01 22.25
N LYS A 3 -3.07 5.90 22.74
CA LYS A 3 -2.99 4.59 22.04
C LYS A 3 -3.39 4.71 20.57
N ARG A 4 -4.45 5.48 20.27
CA ARG A 4 -4.93 5.72 18.90
C ARG A 4 -3.89 6.46 18.05
N GLN A 5 -3.29 7.52 18.58
CA GLN A 5 -2.21 8.24 17.88
C GLN A 5 -1.00 7.34 17.60
N MET A 6 -0.71 6.37 18.48
CA MET A 6 0.36 5.39 18.24
C MET A 6 0.04 4.45 17.09
N VAL A 7 -1.23 4.01 16.96
CA VAL A 7 -1.67 3.19 15.81
C VAL A 7 -1.44 3.95 14.51
N TYR A 8 -1.95 5.18 14.38
CA TYR A 8 -1.76 5.97 13.16
C TYR A 8 -0.29 6.16 12.82
N ALA A 9 0.54 6.53 13.80
CA ALA A 9 1.97 6.71 13.59
C ALA A 9 2.67 5.41 13.12
N LYS A 10 2.22 4.24 13.59
CA LYS A 10 2.77 2.95 13.14
C LYS A 10 2.39 2.67 11.69
N PHE A 11 1.14 2.93 11.29
CA PHE A 11 0.69 2.74 9.90
C PHE A 11 1.29 3.79 8.97
N GLU A 12 1.46 5.05 9.39
CA GLU A 12 2.26 6.04 8.65
C GLU A 12 3.66 5.50 8.31
N ALA A 13 4.32 4.87 9.29
CA ALA A 13 5.65 4.29 9.07
C ALA A 13 5.62 3.07 8.12
N PHE A 14 4.55 2.30 8.08
CA PHE A 14 4.40 1.18 7.15
C PHE A 14 4.28 1.67 5.71
N GLU A 15 3.42 2.67 5.44
CA GLU A 15 3.27 3.29 4.13
C GLU A 15 4.60 3.91 3.64
N GLU A 16 5.34 4.57 4.53
CA GLU A 16 6.65 5.13 4.20
C GLU A 16 7.67 4.04 3.82
N ARG A 17 7.67 2.89 4.52
CA ARG A 17 8.54 1.75 4.19
C ARG A 17 8.14 1.12 2.85
N LEU A 18 6.85 0.97 2.58
CA LEU A 18 6.36 0.42 1.32
C LEU A 18 6.71 1.33 0.15
N ALA A 19 6.51 2.64 0.30
CA ALA A 19 6.96 3.63 -0.69
C ALA A 19 8.47 3.49 -0.99
N HIS A 20 9.29 3.31 0.05
CA HIS A 20 10.72 3.10 -0.13
C HIS A 20 11.03 1.82 -0.91
N PHE A 21 10.31 0.73 -0.67
CA PHE A 21 10.48 -0.51 -1.43
C PHE A 21 10.14 -0.33 -2.91
N TYR A 22 9.06 0.38 -3.23
CA TYR A 22 8.69 0.67 -4.61
C TYR A 22 9.70 1.63 -5.29
N PHE A 23 10.31 2.56 -4.57
CA PHE A 23 11.43 3.34 -5.11
C PHE A 23 12.69 2.51 -5.37
N LEU A 24 13.01 1.51 -4.55
CA LEU A 24 14.09 0.55 -4.84
C LEU A 24 13.81 -0.23 -6.12
N LEU A 25 12.56 -0.67 -6.34
CA LEU A 25 12.15 -1.34 -7.58
C LEU A 25 12.21 -0.39 -8.78
N HIS A 26 11.81 0.88 -8.63
CA HIS A 26 12.00 1.90 -9.66
C HIS A 26 13.46 2.00 -10.10
N GLU A 27 14.39 2.11 -9.15
CA GLU A 27 15.82 2.18 -9.43
C GLU A 27 16.35 0.89 -10.09
N ARG A 28 15.87 -0.25 -9.61
CA ARG A 28 16.25 -1.57 -10.12
C ARG A 28 15.87 -1.76 -11.58
N PHE A 29 14.67 -1.35 -11.94
CA PHE A 29 14.14 -1.52 -13.30
C PHE A 29 14.28 -0.29 -14.18
N ILE A 30 15.20 0.62 -13.87
CA ILE A 30 15.40 1.90 -14.60
C ILE A 30 15.67 1.70 -16.09
N ALA A 31 16.24 0.56 -16.49
CA ALA A 31 16.47 0.21 -17.90
C ALA A 31 15.16 -0.09 -18.68
N ASN A 32 14.04 -0.33 -17.98
CA ASN A 32 12.71 -0.43 -18.57
C ASN A 32 11.87 0.79 -18.13
N PRO A 33 11.81 1.87 -18.94
CA PRO A 33 11.20 3.14 -18.50
C PRO A 33 9.72 3.03 -18.10
N GLU A 34 8.96 2.14 -18.73
CA GLU A 34 7.55 1.96 -18.42
C GLU A 34 7.33 1.24 -17.08
N LEU A 35 8.13 0.22 -16.82
CA LEU A 35 8.11 -0.50 -15.55
C LEU A 35 8.66 0.38 -14.41
N ALA A 36 9.75 1.11 -14.68
CA ALA A 36 10.31 2.07 -13.71
C ALA A 36 9.30 3.17 -13.35
N LYS A 37 8.59 3.70 -14.36
CA LYS A 37 7.52 4.68 -14.14
C LYS A 37 6.42 4.10 -13.25
N PHE A 38 5.96 2.88 -13.53
CA PHE A 38 4.94 2.21 -12.71
C PHE A 38 5.36 2.14 -11.24
N TRP A 39 6.60 1.69 -10.95
CA TRP A 39 7.09 1.60 -9.57
C TRP A 39 7.21 2.98 -8.89
N ALA A 40 7.61 4.02 -9.63
CA ALA A 40 7.64 5.38 -9.08
C ALA A 40 6.23 5.89 -8.75
N GLU A 41 5.24 5.64 -9.59
CA GLU A 41 3.83 6.00 -9.34
C GLU A 41 3.27 5.24 -8.14
N ALA A 42 3.53 3.93 -8.03
CA ALA A 42 3.16 3.14 -6.84
C ALA A 42 3.78 3.71 -5.56
N ALA A 43 5.07 4.05 -5.57
CA ALA A 43 5.72 4.68 -4.42
C ALA A 43 5.08 6.02 -4.03
N MET A 44 4.66 6.82 -5.01
CA MET A 44 3.98 8.11 -4.74
C MET A 44 2.59 7.91 -4.14
N ASP A 45 1.87 6.86 -4.52
CA ASP A 45 0.58 6.54 -3.92
C ASP A 45 0.73 6.21 -2.43
N GLU A 46 1.75 5.42 -2.03
CA GLU A 46 2.00 5.12 -0.61
C GLU A 46 2.41 6.36 0.20
N LEU A 47 3.15 7.29 -0.41
CA LEU A 47 3.44 8.58 0.25
C LEU A 47 2.19 9.44 0.44
N GLN A 48 1.20 9.33 -0.45
CA GLN A 48 -0.10 9.96 -0.27
C GLN A 48 -0.86 9.31 0.88
N HIS A 49 -0.87 7.97 0.99
CA HIS A 49 -1.45 7.24 2.12
C HIS A 49 -0.81 7.66 3.45
N ASN A 50 0.52 7.68 3.55
CA ASN A 50 1.25 8.18 4.71
C ASN A 50 0.82 9.60 5.09
N SER A 51 0.80 10.51 4.11
CA SER A 51 0.45 11.94 4.33
C SER A 51 -0.97 12.10 4.85
N LEU A 52 -1.91 11.29 4.38
CA LEU A 52 -3.30 11.34 4.82
C LEU A 52 -3.49 10.80 6.23
N LEU A 53 -2.84 9.68 6.57
CA LEU A 53 -2.87 9.15 7.95
C LEU A 53 -2.29 10.18 8.93
N ARG A 54 -1.19 10.84 8.57
CA ARG A 54 -0.60 11.94 9.33
C ARG A 54 -1.56 13.10 9.52
N PHE A 55 -2.23 13.53 8.43
CA PHE A 55 -3.25 14.58 8.49
C PHE A 55 -4.39 14.21 9.45
N CYS A 56 -4.92 12.98 9.36
CA CYS A 56 -5.96 12.49 10.26
C CYS A 56 -5.50 12.53 11.73
N ARG A 57 -4.29 12.10 12.02
CA ARG A 57 -3.71 12.10 13.37
C ARG A 57 -3.52 13.52 13.91
N GLU A 58 -2.96 14.42 13.13
CA GLU A 58 -2.66 15.80 13.54
C GLU A 58 -3.92 16.65 13.72
N ARG A 59 -4.95 16.39 12.94
CA ARG A 59 -6.24 17.09 13.00
C ARG A 59 -7.27 16.46 13.92
N SER A 60 -6.89 15.39 14.63
CA SER A 60 -7.81 14.61 15.50
C SER A 60 -9.03 14.04 14.76
N LEU A 61 -8.85 13.73 13.46
CA LEU A 61 -9.86 13.10 12.59
C LEU A 61 -9.76 11.57 12.63
N MET A 62 -9.22 11.02 13.70
CA MET A 62 -8.98 9.60 13.84
C MET A 62 -10.31 8.83 13.99
N SER A 63 -10.41 7.75 13.24
CA SER A 63 -11.52 6.80 13.35
C SER A 63 -11.60 6.16 14.74
N ASP A 64 -12.81 5.75 15.14
CA ASP A 64 -13.04 4.90 16.31
C ASP A 64 -12.86 3.41 16.02
N ALA A 65 -12.44 3.04 14.79
CA ALA A 65 -12.20 1.67 14.42
C ALA A 65 -11.18 1.00 15.36
N ASP A 66 -11.51 -0.21 15.78
CA ASP A 66 -10.61 -1.01 16.59
C ASP A 66 -9.60 -1.70 15.68
N VAL A 67 -8.39 -1.15 15.66
CA VAL A 67 -7.24 -1.74 14.97
C VAL A 67 -6.35 -2.32 16.06
N ASN A 68 -6.17 -3.63 16.05
CA ASN A 68 -5.38 -4.31 17.06
C ASN A 68 -3.89 -4.31 16.70
N PHE A 69 -3.02 -4.38 17.72
CA PHE A 69 -1.57 -4.41 17.51
C PHE A 69 -1.07 -5.74 16.91
N LYS A 70 -1.87 -6.80 16.97
CA LYS A 70 -1.50 -8.09 16.37
C LYS A 70 -1.43 -7.99 14.85
N SER A 71 -2.42 -7.37 14.23
CA SER A 71 -2.38 -7.08 12.78
C SER A 71 -1.17 -6.22 12.40
N ALA A 72 -0.81 -5.26 13.26
CA ALA A 72 0.37 -4.43 13.03
C ALA A 72 1.69 -5.23 13.09
N ASP A 73 1.79 -6.22 13.98
CA ASP A 73 2.97 -7.09 14.07
C ASP A 73 3.04 -8.06 12.88
N GLU A 74 1.90 -8.53 12.38
CA GLU A 74 1.81 -9.36 11.17
C GLU A 74 2.27 -8.56 9.93
N ILE A 75 1.86 -7.30 9.79
CA ILE A 75 2.33 -6.41 8.72
C ILE A 75 3.83 -6.13 8.85
N GLU A 76 4.35 -5.91 10.05
CA GLU A 76 5.80 -5.72 10.29
C GLU A 76 6.62 -6.91 9.77
N ASN A 77 6.21 -8.14 10.13
CA ASN A 77 6.85 -9.36 9.65
C ASN A 77 6.80 -9.48 8.12
N LEU A 78 5.67 -9.12 7.52
CA LEU A 78 5.49 -9.14 6.08
C LEU A 78 6.41 -8.12 5.37
N LEU A 79 6.52 -6.91 5.91
CA LEU A 79 7.45 -5.90 5.41
C LEU A 79 8.91 -6.36 5.46
N ASP A 80 9.30 -7.15 6.47
CA ASP A 80 10.65 -7.71 6.54
C ASP A 80 10.89 -8.79 5.48
N VAL A 81 9.88 -9.61 5.16
CA VAL A 81 9.93 -10.56 4.03
C VAL A 81 10.06 -9.81 2.70
N VAL A 82 9.21 -8.82 2.46
CA VAL A 82 9.23 -7.99 1.25
C VAL A 82 10.57 -7.28 1.10
N LYS A 83 11.11 -6.71 2.18
CA LYS A 83 12.45 -6.11 2.18
C LYS A 83 13.51 -7.09 1.70
N GLY A 84 13.46 -8.35 2.16
CA GLY A 84 14.40 -9.39 1.71
C GLY A 84 14.36 -9.59 0.20
N ILE A 85 13.16 -9.64 -0.39
CA ILE A 85 12.96 -9.83 -1.83
C ILE A 85 13.45 -8.60 -2.61
N VAL A 86 12.96 -7.40 -2.29
CA VAL A 86 13.25 -6.18 -3.08
C VAL A 86 14.70 -5.71 -2.95
N SER A 87 15.41 -6.14 -1.90
CA SER A 87 16.83 -5.83 -1.70
C SER A 87 17.76 -6.76 -2.47
N ASP A 88 17.24 -7.86 -3.04
CA ASP A 88 18.04 -8.77 -3.86
C ASP A 88 18.49 -8.03 -5.15
N PRO A 89 19.80 -7.97 -5.44
CA PRO A 89 20.29 -7.34 -6.67
C PRO A 89 19.79 -8.03 -7.95
N ASP A 90 19.44 -9.30 -7.88
CA ASP A 90 19.00 -10.12 -9.00
C ASP A 90 17.46 -10.32 -9.04
N VAL A 91 16.70 -9.53 -8.25
CA VAL A 91 15.24 -9.64 -8.20
C VAL A 91 14.62 -9.56 -9.60
N SER A 92 13.85 -10.57 -9.95
CA SER A 92 13.10 -10.62 -11.21
C SER A 92 11.83 -9.77 -11.14
N ILE A 93 11.24 -9.50 -12.31
CA ILE A 93 9.96 -8.78 -12.40
C ILE A 93 8.86 -9.55 -11.65
N ASP A 94 8.77 -10.86 -11.85
CA ASP A 94 7.75 -11.69 -11.20
C ASP A 94 7.92 -11.71 -9.67
N GLU A 95 9.16 -11.74 -9.15
CA GLU A 95 9.42 -11.65 -7.71
C GLU A 95 9.07 -10.26 -7.14
N ALA A 96 9.33 -9.19 -7.89
CA ALA A 96 8.92 -7.83 -7.52
C ALA A 96 7.39 -7.71 -7.40
N PHE A 97 6.65 -8.26 -8.37
CA PHE A 97 5.18 -8.29 -8.30
C PHE A 97 4.67 -9.24 -7.23
N TYR A 98 5.35 -10.37 -6.96
CA TYR A 98 5.02 -11.22 -5.83
C TYR A 98 5.18 -10.48 -4.50
N ALA A 99 6.28 -9.77 -4.29
CA ALA A 99 6.50 -8.95 -3.10
C ALA A 99 5.40 -7.90 -2.91
N SER A 100 5.00 -7.22 -3.99
CA SER A 100 3.90 -6.26 -3.97
C SER A 100 2.57 -6.94 -3.65
N LEU A 101 2.26 -8.08 -4.27
CA LEU A 101 1.03 -8.82 -4.01
C LEU A 101 0.91 -9.25 -2.54
N LEU A 102 2.00 -9.60 -1.88
CA LEU A 102 2.00 -9.90 -0.44
C LEU A 102 1.51 -8.70 0.38
N MET A 103 1.89 -7.48 0.01
CA MET A 103 1.45 -6.25 0.69
C MET A 103 0.01 -5.89 0.32
N GLU A 104 -0.31 -5.82 -0.97
CA GLU A 104 -1.63 -5.42 -1.48
C GLU A 104 -2.75 -6.42 -1.11
N SER A 105 -2.40 -7.69 -0.87
CA SER A 105 -3.35 -8.70 -0.37
C SER A 105 -3.38 -8.80 1.16
N SER A 106 -2.54 -8.04 1.86
CA SER A 106 -2.52 -7.98 3.32
C SER A 106 -3.73 -7.22 3.86
N GLU A 107 -3.84 -7.15 5.19
CA GLU A 107 -4.86 -6.32 5.84
C GLU A 107 -4.55 -4.82 5.80
N LEU A 108 -3.43 -4.38 5.16
CA LEU A 108 -2.97 -2.99 5.19
C LEU A 108 -4.02 -2.04 4.64
N ASP A 109 -4.55 -2.31 3.45
CA ASP A 109 -5.59 -1.49 2.81
C ASP A 109 -6.92 -1.50 3.58
N GLU A 110 -7.31 -2.65 4.14
CA GLU A 110 -8.51 -2.73 4.99
C GLU A 110 -8.34 -1.89 6.26
N ILE A 111 -7.14 -1.88 6.84
CA ILE A 111 -6.82 -1.06 8.00
C ILE A 111 -6.79 0.42 7.61
N TYR A 112 -6.19 0.75 6.47
CA TYR A 112 -6.17 2.11 5.94
C TYR A 112 -7.60 2.65 5.72
N ASP A 113 -8.49 1.87 5.10
CA ASP A 113 -9.91 2.23 4.98
C ASP A 113 -10.56 2.47 6.34
N LYS A 114 -10.35 1.56 7.30
CA LYS A 114 -10.87 1.71 8.67
C LYS A 114 -10.36 2.99 9.34
N LEU A 115 -9.08 3.31 9.19
CA LEU A 115 -8.47 4.49 9.80
C LEU A 115 -9.00 5.79 9.16
N THR A 116 -9.26 5.78 7.86
CA THR A 116 -9.75 6.97 7.14
C THR A 116 -11.27 7.20 7.27
N ARG A 117 -12.04 6.23 7.75
CA ARG A 117 -13.50 6.36 7.95
C ARG A 117 -13.92 7.56 8.83
N GLY A 118 -13.05 8.00 9.73
CA GLY A 118 -13.28 9.22 10.52
C GLY A 118 -13.51 10.47 9.67
N LEU A 119 -13.00 10.49 8.44
CA LEU A 119 -13.20 11.59 7.49
C LEU A 119 -14.62 11.64 6.91
N ALA A 120 -15.32 10.51 6.83
CA ALA A 120 -16.60 10.41 6.13
C ALA A 120 -17.67 11.37 6.68
N LYS A 121 -17.59 11.72 7.97
CA LYS A 121 -18.55 12.60 8.64
C LYS A 121 -18.38 14.07 8.25
N ASP A 122 -17.16 14.59 8.34
CA ASP A 122 -16.90 16.02 8.24
C ASP A 122 -16.14 16.40 6.95
N HIS A 123 -15.57 15.42 6.26
CA HIS A 123 -14.75 15.56 5.05
C HIS A 123 -15.15 14.56 3.96
N ARG A 124 -16.44 14.45 3.66
CA ARG A 124 -17.03 13.44 2.76
C ARG A 124 -16.35 13.39 1.39
N LEU A 125 -16.12 14.55 0.76
CA LEU A 125 -15.48 14.61 -0.56
C LEU A 125 -14.06 14.04 -0.54
N LEU A 126 -13.31 14.32 0.53
CA LEU A 126 -11.96 13.75 0.70
C LEU A 126 -12.04 12.23 0.89
N TYR A 127 -12.96 11.74 1.73
CA TYR A 127 -13.16 10.31 1.92
C TYR A 127 -13.53 9.59 0.61
N ASP A 128 -14.46 10.14 -0.16
CA ASP A 128 -14.89 9.57 -1.45
C ASP A 128 -13.72 9.55 -2.47
N ALA A 129 -12.87 10.58 -2.47
CA ALA A 129 -11.65 10.62 -3.31
C ALA A 129 -10.65 9.52 -2.92
N ILE A 130 -10.46 9.29 -1.61
CA ILE A 130 -9.60 8.22 -1.09
C ILE A 130 -10.11 6.85 -1.53
N GLN A 131 -11.41 6.60 -1.35
CA GLN A 131 -12.02 5.34 -1.75
C GLN A 131 -11.89 5.08 -3.27
N SER A 132 -11.94 6.15 -4.08
CA SER A 132 -11.69 6.06 -5.52
C SER A 132 -10.23 5.74 -5.82
N SER A 133 -9.28 6.35 -5.10
CA SER A 133 -7.84 6.10 -5.25
C SER A 133 -7.49 4.66 -4.93
N LEU A 134 -7.95 4.12 -3.81
CA LEU A 134 -7.70 2.72 -3.42
C LEU A 134 -8.18 1.73 -4.50
N ARG A 135 -9.39 1.93 -5.04
CA ARG A 135 -9.90 1.06 -6.12
C ARG A 135 -9.06 1.16 -7.39
N SER A 136 -8.58 2.36 -7.73
CA SER A 136 -7.71 2.60 -8.88
C SER A 136 -6.34 1.95 -8.69
N HIS A 137 -5.80 1.99 -7.48
CA HIS A 137 -4.51 1.42 -7.12
C HIS A 137 -4.42 -0.08 -7.45
N HIS A 138 -5.36 -0.89 -6.96
CA HIS A 138 -5.40 -2.33 -7.29
C HIS A 138 -5.57 -2.62 -8.79
N ALA A 139 -6.37 -1.82 -9.50
CA ALA A 139 -6.53 -1.96 -10.95
C ALA A 139 -5.21 -1.68 -11.68
N THR A 140 -4.47 -0.66 -11.24
CA THR A 140 -3.16 -0.31 -11.81
C THR A 140 -2.14 -1.42 -11.63
N PHE A 141 -2.10 -2.07 -10.45
CA PHE A 141 -1.24 -3.24 -10.21
C PHE A 141 -1.63 -4.43 -11.09
N ALA A 142 -2.93 -4.71 -11.24
CA ALA A 142 -3.41 -5.79 -12.10
C ALA A 142 -3.02 -5.59 -13.57
N ASP A 143 -3.20 -4.37 -14.09
CA ASP A 143 -2.85 -4.01 -15.47
C ASP A 143 -1.32 -4.09 -15.70
N ALA A 144 -0.54 -3.63 -14.73
CA ALA A 144 0.92 -3.72 -14.80
C ALA A 144 1.40 -5.19 -14.73
N ALA A 145 0.83 -6.01 -13.86
CA ALA A 145 1.15 -7.43 -13.78
C ALA A 145 0.80 -8.16 -15.10
N GLU A 146 -0.35 -7.85 -15.70
CA GLU A 146 -0.73 -8.42 -17.00
C GLU A 146 0.25 -8.05 -18.10
N ARG A 147 0.85 -6.85 -18.04
CA ARG A 147 1.77 -6.33 -19.05
C ARG A 147 3.19 -6.84 -18.88
N PHE A 148 3.69 -6.94 -17.64
CA PHE A 148 5.11 -7.12 -17.35
C PHE A 148 5.47 -8.50 -16.80
N CYS A 149 4.56 -9.20 -16.10
CA CYS A 149 4.85 -10.51 -15.53
C CYS A 149 4.82 -11.64 -16.57
N SER A 150 5.69 -12.61 -16.36
CA SER A 150 5.64 -13.88 -17.11
C SER A 150 4.48 -14.74 -16.63
N ASP A 151 4.19 -14.74 -15.32
CA ASP A 151 3.07 -15.46 -14.71
C ASP A 151 1.81 -14.60 -14.69
N ARG A 152 0.84 -14.99 -15.53
CA ARG A 152 -0.47 -14.31 -15.65
C ARG A 152 -1.34 -14.41 -14.40
N SER A 153 -1.04 -15.33 -13.48
CA SER A 153 -1.82 -15.47 -12.24
C SER A 153 -1.72 -14.25 -11.33
N PHE A 154 -0.63 -13.46 -11.42
CA PHE A 154 -0.49 -12.23 -10.65
C PHE A 154 -1.59 -11.21 -10.95
N ALA A 155 -1.92 -10.99 -12.22
CA ALA A 155 -2.97 -10.05 -12.61
C ALA A 155 -4.33 -10.44 -11.99
N GLU A 156 -4.68 -11.73 -12.02
CA GLU A 156 -5.91 -12.22 -11.38
C GLU A 156 -5.86 -12.10 -9.85
N ALA A 157 -4.70 -12.31 -9.24
CA ALA A 157 -4.53 -12.17 -7.80
C ALA A 157 -4.75 -10.73 -7.35
N PHE A 158 -4.20 -9.73 -8.06
CA PHE A 158 -4.45 -8.30 -7.78
C PHE A 158 -5.92 -7.90 -7.99
N LYS A 159 -6.58 -8.38 -9.05
CA LYS A 159 -8.03 -8.16 -9.27
C LYS A 159 -8.87 -8.70 -8.10
N ASN A 160 -8.45 -9.81 -7.51
CA ASN A 160 -9.17 -10.44 -6.41
C ASN A 160 -8.87 -9.76 -5.05
N SER A 161 -7.67 -9.23 -4.82
CA SER A 161 -7.35 -8.44 -3.61
C SER A 161 -8.19 -7.17 -3.55
N GLY A 162 -8.30 -6.42 -4.64
CA GLY A 162 -9.10 -5.21 -4.72
C GLY A 162 -10.61 -5.40 -4.47
N ARG A 163 -11.14 -6.63 -4.61
CA ARG A 163 -12.55 -6.92 -4.31
C ARG A 163 -12.85 -7.04 -2.82
N ARG A 164 -11.85 -7.15 -1.96
CA ARG A 164 -12.02 -7.25 -0.50
C ARG A 164 -12.23 -5.88 0.17
N VAL A 165 -11.92 -4.81 -0.54
CA VAL A 165 -12.00 -3.41 -0.05
C VAL A 165 -13.36 -2.76 -0.34
N VAL A 166 -14.39 -3.52 -0.74
CA VAL A 166 -15.74 -3.01 -1.07
C VAL A 166 -16.75 -3.38 0.01
#